data_d84cd6da98d2aaa229e8e720d6613825
#
_entry.id   d84cd6da98d2aaa229e8e720d6613825
#
_cell.length_a   1.000
_cell.length_b   1.000
_cell.length_c   1.000
_cell.angle_alpha   90.00
_cell.angle_beta   90.00
_cell.angle_gamma   90.00
#
_symmetry.space_group_name_H-M   'P 1'
#
loop_
_entity.id
_entity.type
_entity.pdbx_description
1 polymer ?
#
loop_
_entity_poly.entity_id
_entity_poly.type
_entity_poly.pdbx_seq_one_letter_code
_entity_poly.pdbx_strand_id
1 'polypeptide(L)'
;MKAILYFILIPALLPVFIILRYVYLLDKKEREPLGFVLKVVLWGAIFSIPCAGVERFMLSFLSGFYDPASIEFAWMENTIGVALVEELSKWLVFMLLVWKNKNFDYRYDGIVYAVSASLGFAALENILYVISYGTGVSIGRAIFAIPGHATFGVFMGYWLSRAKTFWLDDKKIRMRICKLFALGVPMLIHGFYDFLLSDQVAALDLRSVFFIYVILLDFFAWRVIKHEFRTDRML
;
A
#
# COMPACT_ATOMS: atom_id res chain seq x y z
N MET A 1 2.85 6.02 -31.77
CA MET A 1 3.64 5.96 -30.52
C MET A 1 3.06 6.85 -29.42
N LYS A 2 2.88 8.17 -29.60
CA LYS A 2 2.30 9.07 -28.55
C LYS A 2 0.88 8.66 -28.09
N ALA A 3 -0.02 8.31 -28.99
CA ALA A 3 -1.37 7.89 -28.63
C ALA A 3 -1.39 6.62 -27.76
N ILE A 4 -0.57 5.62 -28.07
CA ILE A 4 -0.43 4.38 -27.30
C ILE A 4 0.06 4.69 -25.86
N LEU A 5 1.01 5.61 -25.73
CA LEU A 5 1.53 6.03 -24.42
C LEU A 5 0.43 6.67 -23.55
N TYR A 6 -0.44 7.52 -24.15
CA TYR A 6 -1.57 8.10 -23.42
C TYR A 6 -2.61 7.05 -23.01
N PHE A 7 -2.89 6.07 -23.86
CA PHE A 7 -3.79 4.96 -23.54
C PHE A 7 -3.29 4.07 -22.41
N ILE A 8 -1.98 3.99 -22.20
CA ILE A 8 -1.34 3.24 -21.11
C ILE A 8 -1.26 4.08 -19.84
N LEU A 9 -0.74 5.30 -19.94
CA LEU A 9 -0.42 6.11 -18.76
C LEU A 9 -1.65 6.70 -18.08
N ILE A 10 -2.68 7.11 -18.83
CA ILE A 10 -3.86 7.74 -18.22
C ILE A 10 -4.61 6.77 -17.31
N PRO A 11 -5.02 5.56 -17.75
CA PRO A 11 -5.68 4.62 -16.84
C PRO A 11 -4.79 4.15 -15.69
N ALA A 12 -3.49 4.07 -15.91
CA ALA A 12 -2.54 3.64 -14.89
C ALA A 12 -2.32 4.69 -13.79
N LEU A 13 -2.31 5.97 -14.12
CA LEU A 13 -1.92 7.04 -13.19
C LEU A 13 -3.09 7.90 -12.69
N LEU A 14 -4.20 7.97 -13.42
CA LEU A 14 -5.34 8.81 -13.04
C LEU A 14 -5.91 8.45 -11.66
N PRO A 15 -6.15 7.17 -11.32
CA PRO A 15 -6.63 6.80 -9.99
C PRO A 15 -5.63 7.14 -8.88
N VAL A 16 -4.33 6.97 -9.14
CA VAL A 16 -3.25 7.37 -8.21
C VAL A 16 -3.36 8.86 -7.90
N PHE A 17 -3.47 9.69 -8.94
CA PHE A 17 -3.59 11.13 -8.78
C PHE A 17 -4.87 11.53 -8.02
N ILE A 18 -6.01 10.92 -8.35
CA ILE A 18 -7.29 11.22 -7.70
C ILE A 18 -7.23 10.90 -6.21
N ILE A 19 -6.75 9.71 -5.83
CA ILE A 19 -6.69 9.28 -4.43
C ILE A 19 -5.65 10.09 -3.66
N LEU A 20 -4.46 10.32 -4.22
CA LEU A 20 -3.43 11.14 -3.60
C LEU A 20 -3.94 12.57 -3.35
N ARG A 21 -4.58 13.18 -4.36
CA ARG A 21 -5.18 14.50 -4.23
C ARG A 21 -6.27 14.52 -3.14
N TYR A 22 -7.11 13.50 -3.07
CA TYR A 22 -8.15 13.40 -2.06
C TYR A 22 -7.54 13.37 -0.64
N VAL A 23 -6.60 12.48 -0.37
CA VAL A 23 -5.94 12.35 0.93
C VAL A 23 -5.19 13.64 1.30
N TYR A 24 -4.44 14.21 0.36
CA TYR A 24 -3.70 15.45 0.55
C TYR A 24 -4.60 16.67 0.86
N LEU A 25 -5.75 16.80 0.17
CA LEU A 25 -6.65 17.93 0.38
C LEU A 25 -7.52 17.82 1.63
N LEU A 26 -7.64 16.63 2.22
CA LEU A 26 -8.27 16.46 3.53
C LEU A 26 -7.42 17.04 4.65
N ASP A 27 -6.12 17.14 4.46
CA ASP A 27 -5.22 17.79 5.41
C ASP A 27 -5.47 19.31 5.40
N LYS A 28 -6.23 19.77 6.40
CA LYS A 28 -6.65 21.18 6.51
C LYS A 28 -5.94 21.94 7.61
N LYS A 29 -5.30 21.23 8.56
CA LYS A 29 -4.64 21.88 9.69
C LYS A 29 -3.29 22.44 9.27
N GLU A 30 -2.45 21.60 8.75
CA GLU A 30 -1.18 21.99 8.15
C GLU A 30 -0.94 21.09 6.95
N ARG A 31 -0.98 21.67 5.75
CA ARG A 31 -0.75 20.89 4.53
C ARG A 31 0.72 20.57 4.37
N GLU A 32 0.96 19.31 4.11
CA GLU A 32 2.30 18.84 3.85
C GLU A 32 2.95 19.53 2.64
N PRO A 33 4.26 19.83 2.68
CA PRO A 33 4.95 20.41 1.54
C PRO A 33 4.83 19.49 0.31
N LEU A 34 4.15 19.96 -0.74
CA LEU A 34 3.89 19.15 -1.93
C LEU A 34 5.16 18.54 -2.53
N GLY A 35 6.27 19.28 -2.53
CA GLY A 35 7.56 18.77 -3.02
C GLY A 35 8.06 17.57 -2.20
N PHE A 36 7.78 17.52 -0.89
CA PHE A 36 8.14 16.39 -0.06
C PHE A 36 7.18 15.20 -0.27
N VAL A 37 5.89 15.45 -0.40
CA VAL A 37 4.89 14.42 -0.78
C VAL A 37 5.29 13.76 -2.10
N LEU A 38 5.59 14.55 -3.15
CA LEU A 38 6.04 14.03 -4.44
C LEU A 38 7.36 13.26 -4.35
N LYS A 39 8.29 13.69 -3.47
CA LYS A 39 9.51 12.93 -3.19
C LYS A 39 9.18 11.54 -2.60
N VAL A 40 8.25 11.44 -1.66
CA VAL A 40 7.83 10.17 -1.07
C VAL A 40 7.17 9.27 -2.12
N VAL A 41 6.30 9.82 -2.98
CA VAL A 41 5.72 9.10 -4.14
C VAL A 41 6.81 8.54 -5.05
N LEU A 42 7.80 9.37 -5.42
CA LEU A 42 8.89 8.94 -6.29
C LEU A 42 9.71 7.80 -5.67
N TRP A 43 10.02 7.89 -4.38
CA TRP A 43 10.75 6.82 -3.69
C TRP A 43 9.91 5.56 -3.53
N GLY A 44 8.58 5.67 -3.34
CA GLY A 44 7.66 4.53 -3.41
C GLY A 44 7.76 3.80 -4.74
N ALA A 45 7.75 4.54 -5.85
CA ALA A 45 7.93 3.98 -7.18
C ALA A 45 9.31 3.33 -7.36
N ILE A 46 10.40 3.98 -6.93
CA ILE A 46 11.77 3.44 -7.05
C ILE A 46 11.90 2.11 -6.27
N PHE A 47 11.32 2.00 -5.08
CA PHE A 47 11.42 0.80 -4.25
C PHE A 47 10.61 -0.39 -4.79
N SER A 48 9.66 -0.19 -5.69
CA SER A 48 8.97 -1.30 -6.36
C SER A 48 9.89 -2.09 -7.32
N ILE A 49 10.98 -1.48 -7.80
CA ILE A 49 11.92 -2.14 -8.73
C ILE A 49 12.67 -3.30 -8.06
N PRO A 50 13.42 -3.09 -6.95
CA PRO A 50 14.07 -4.19 -6.26
C PRO A 50 13.07 -5.17 -5.65
N CYS A 51 11.87 -4.73 -5.29
CA CYS A 51 10.79 -5.54 -4.75
C CYS A 51 10.46 -6.72 -5.69
N ALA A 52 10.24 -6.46 -6.97
CA ALA A 52 9.97 -7.49 -7.97
C ALA A 52 11.07 -8.58 -8.08
N GLY A 53 12.32 -8.21 -7.79
CA GLY A 53 13.43 -9.17 -7.72
C GLY A 53 13.36 -10.07 -6.49
N VAL A 54 13.03 -9.47 -5.33
CA VAL A 54 12.86 -10.21 -4.06
C VAL A 54 11.65 -11.13 -4.12
N GLU A 55 10.54 -10.69 -4.69
CA GLU A 55 9.33 -11.52 -4.88
C GLU A 55 9.63 -12.78 -5.71
N ARG A 56 10.34 -12.63 -6.84
CA ARG A 56 10.74 -13.78 -7.67
C ARG A 56 11.63 -14.77 -6.89
N PHE A 57 12.54 -14.26 -6.08
CA PHE A 57 13.37 -15.10 -5.21
C PHE A 57 12.51 -15.83 -4.18
N MET A 58 11.59 -15.12 -3.51
CA MET A 58 10.68 -15.68 -2.52
C MET A 58 9.76 -16.75 -3.13
N LEU A 59 9.23 -16.51 -4.32
CA LEU A 59 8.43 -17.47 -5.06
C LEU A 59 9.21 -18.77 -5.34
N SER A 60 10.44 -18.64 -5.85
CA SER A 60 11.33 -19.77 -6.09
C SER A 60 11.70 -20.51 -4.79
N PHE A 61 11.91 -19.77 -3.70
CA PHE A 61 12.21 -20.33 -2.39
C PHE A 61 11.02 -21.13 -1.83
N LEU A 62 9.81 -20.54 -1.86
CA LEU A 62 8.60 -21.17 -1.33
C LEU A 62 8.20 -22.42 -2.13
N SER A 63 8.40 -22.43 -3.46
CA SER A 63 8.14 -23.59 -4.31
C SER A 63 9.03 -24.80 -4.00
N GLY A 64 10.11 -24.62 -3.24
CA GLY A 64 10.94 -25.71 -2.72
C GLY A 64 10.35 -26.40 -1.48
N PHE A 65 9.35 -25.80 -0.82
CA PHE A 65 8.73 -26.31 0.42
C PHE A 65 7.26 -26.68 0.26
N TYR A 66 6.55 -26.03 -0.66
CA TYR A 66 5.12 -26.19 -0.89
C TYR A 66 4.85 -26.57 -2.34
N ASP A 67 3.85 -27.41 -2.57
CA ASP A 67 3.36 -27.69 -3.92
C ASP A 67 2.73 -26.41 -4.50
N PRO A 68 3.23 -25.89 -5.64
CA PRO A 68 2.69 -24.68 -6.29
C PRO A 68 1.18 -24.73 -6.61
N ALA A 69 0.59 -25.91 -6.73
CA ALA A 69 -0.83 -26.08 -6.95
C ALA A 69 -1.68 -26.08 -5.65
N SER A 70 -1.03 -26.04 -4.48
CA SER A 70 -1.72 -26.12 -3.19
C SER A 70 -2.25 -24.76 -2.72
N ILE A 71 -3.28 -24.80 -1.87
CA ILE A 71 -3.84 -23.62 -1.21
C ILE A 71 -2.84 -23.04 -0.20
N GLU A 72 -2.06 -23.91 0.45
CA GLU A 72 -1.00 -23.50 1.38
C GLU A 72 0.08 -22.68 0.66
N PHE A 73 0.48 -23.12 -0.54
CA PHE A 73 1.41 -22.35 -1.37
C PHE A 73 0.82 -20.99 -1.72
N ALA A 74 -0.43 -20.93 -2.20
CA ALA A 74 -1.09 -19.67 -2.53
C ALA A 74 -1.13 -18.72 -1.32
N TRP A 75 -1.41 -19.22 -0.12
CA TRP A 75 -1.38 -18.40 1.08
C TRP A 75 0.02 -17.89 1.41
N MET A 76 1.04 -18.73 1.37
CA MET A 76 2.42 -18.34 1.67
C MET A 76 3.00 -17.41 0.61
N GLU A 77 2.73 -17.69 -0.66
CA GLU A 77 3.12 -16.83 -1.77
C GLU A 77 2.55 -15.41 -1.61
N ASN A 78 1.24 -15.29 -1.46
CA ASN A 78 0.59 -13.99 -1.42
C ASN A 78 0.86 -13.22 -0.12
N THR A 79 1.05 -13.90 1.03
CA THR A 79 1.32 -13.22 2.30
C THR A 79 2.79 -12.93 2.52
N ILE A 80 3.66 -13.93 2.37
CA ILE A 80 5.10 -13.81 2.66
C ILE A 80 5.91 -13.51 1.41
N GLY A 81 5.54 -14.10 0.28
CA GLY A 81 6.25 -13.91 -0.99
C GLY A 81 6.02 -12.54 -1.62
N VAL A 82 4.80 -12.02 -1.55
CA VAL A 82 4.39 -10.76 -2.17
C VAL A 82 4.11 -9.70 -1.11
N ALA A 83 3.03 -9.80 -0.35
CA ALA A 83 2.55 -8.72 0.52
C ALA A 83 3.58 -8.26 1.56
N LEU A 84 4.29 -9.19 2.22
CA LEU A 84 5.35 -8.82 3.16
C LEU A 84 6.45 -8.00 2.46
N VAL A 85 6.88 -8.42 1.28
CA VAL A 85 7.99 -7.78 0.53
C VAL A 85 7.58 -6.39 0.09
N GLU A 86 6.37 -6.24 -0.44
CA GLU A 86 5.84 -4.96 -0.87
C GLU A 86 5.59 -3.99 0.30
N GLU A 87 4.90 -4.45 1.34
CA GLU A 87 4.59 -3.57 2.47
C GLU A 87 5.86 -3.20 3.25
N LEU A 88 6.85 -4.10 3.33
CA LEU A 88 8.17 -3.77 3.88
C LEU A 88 8.88 -2.71 3.05
N SER A 89 8.80 -2.76 1.72
CA SER A 89 9.37 -1.76 0.82
C SER A 89 8.74 -0.38 1.04
N LYS A 90 7.42 -0.30 1.14
CA LYS A 90 6.66 0.93 1.44
C LYS A 90 6.98 1.46 2.84
N TRP A 91 7.04 0.56 3.83
CA TRP A 91 7.43 0.87 5.21
C TRP A 91 8.87 1.41 5.29
N LEU A 92 9.81 0.84 4.55
CA LEU A 92 11.20 1.32 4.48
C LEU A 92 11.26 2.73 3.90
N VAL A 93 10.53 3.04 2.83
CA VAL A 93 10.43 4.41 2.29
C VAL A 93 9.98 5.39 3.37
N PHE A 94 8.93 5.04 4.12
CA PHE A 94 8.45 5.87 5.22
C PHE A 94 9.52 6.05 6.30
N MET A 95 10.16 4.96 6.74
CA MET A 95 11.16 5.01 7.80
C MET A 95 12.41 5.81 7.42
N LEU A 96 12.83 5.74 6.17
CA LEU A 96 14.03 6.42 5.68
C LEU A 96 13.79 7.92 5.45
N LEU A 97 12.62 8.29 4.91
CA LEU A 97 12.35 9.67 4.50
C LEU A 97 11.51 10.45 5.52
N VAL A 98 10.49 9.81 6.11
CA VAL A 98 9.42 10.49 6.85
C VAL A 98 9.63 10.41 8.37
N TRP A 99 10.04 9.26 8.90
CA TRP A 99 10.04 9.00 10.35
C TRP A 99 10.69 10.09 11.19
N LYS A 100 11.83 10.64 10.74
CA LYS A 100 12.58 11.72 11.43
C LYS A 100 12.40 13.09 10.77
N ASN A 101 11.55 13.20 9.77
CA ASN A 101 11.31 14.47 9.09
C ASN A 101 10.51 15.40 10.00
N LYS A 102 10.85 16.69 9.95
CA LYS A 102 10.18 17.73 10.76
C LYS A 102 8.72 17.94 10.37
N ASN A 103 8.37 17.65 9.11
CA ASN A 103 7.01 17.76 8.60
C ASN A 103 6.12 16.57 9.02
N PHE A 104 6.63 15.61 9.81
CA PHE A 104 5.80 14.57 10.42
C PHE A 104 5.53 14.98 11.87
N ASP A 105 4.67 15.96 12.04
CA ASP A 105 4.37 16.59 13.33
C ASP A 105 2.87 16.59 13.68
N TYR A 106 1.99 16.21 12.76
CA TYR A 106 0.59 15.89 13.03
C TYR A 106 0.28 14.41 12.82
N ARG A 107 -0.82 13.94 13.44
CA ARG A 107 -1.22 12.52 13.33
C ARG A 107 -1.66 12.15 11.93
N TYR A 108 -2.32 13.05 11.22
CA TYR A 108 -2.82 12.79 9.87
C TYR A 108 -1.69 12.67 8.84
N ASP A 109 -0.54 13.29 9.07
CA ASP A 109 0.64 13.24 8.19
C ASP A 109 1.12 11.81 7.94
N GLY A 110 1.03 10.96 8.98
CA GLY A 110 1.38 9.54 8.83
C GLY A 110 0.56 8.86 7.74
N ILE A 111 -0.74 9.20 7.62
CA ILE A 111 -1.61 8.69 6.55
C ILE A 111 -1.21 9.31 5.20
N VAL A 112 -1.02 10.63 5.14
CA VAL A 112 -0.63 11.33 3.91
C VAL A 112 0.64 10.72 3.33
N TYR A 113 1.68 10.54 4.13
CA TYR A 113 2.97 10.03 3.66
C TYR A 113 2.96 8.53 3.36
N ALA A 114 2.28 7.70 4.18
CA ALA A 114 2.21 6.28 3.94
C ALA A 114 1.40 5.96 2.67
N VAL A 115 0.26 6.66 2.46
CA VAL A 115 -0.52 6.57 1.22
C VAL A 115 0.31 7.08 0.03
N SER A 116 1.11 8.14 0.20
CA SER A 116 2.00 8.63 -0.86
C SER A 116 3.04 7.59 -1.29
N ALA A 117 3.68 6.90 -0.34
CA ALA A 117 4.61 5.82 -0.63
C ALA A 117 3.92 4.64 -1.33
N SER A 118 2.75 4.23 -0.82
CA SER A 118 1.96 3.14 -1.40
C SER A 118 1.47 3.44 -2.81
N LEU A 119 0.97 4.65 -3.05
CA LEU A 119 0.51 5.06 -4.38
C LEU A 119 1.66 5.24 -5.37
N GLY A 120 2.83 5.68 -4.91
CA GLY A 120 4.04 5.70 -5.73
C GLY A 120 4.45 4.30 -6.19
N PHE A 121 4.46 3.34 -5.26
CA PHE A 121 4.71 1.93 -5.54
C PHE A 121 3.70 1.40 -6.57
N ALA A 122 2.39 1.53 -6.28
CA ALA A 122 1.30 1.07 -7.15
C ALA A 122 1.33 1.71 -8.54
N ALA A 123 1.76 2.97 -8.67
CA ALA A 123 1.86 3.66 -9.95
C ALA A 123 2.84 2.96 -10.90
N LEU A 124 4.06 2.67 -10.43
CA LEU A 124 5.05 2.00 -11.27
C LEU A 124 4.68 0.54 -11.52
N GLU A 125 4.22 -0.17 -10.50
CA GLU A 125 3.73 -1.54 -10.63
C GLU A 125 2.63 -1.61 -11.70
N ASN A 126 1.63 -0.72 -11.65
CA ASN A 126 0.54 -0.69 -12.61
C ASN A 126 1.01 -0.40 -14.06
N ILE A 127 1.99 0.49 -14.22
CA ILE A 127 2.62 0.73 -15.53
C ILE A 127 3.28 -0.56 -16.05
N LEU A 128 4.03 -1.26 -15.19
CA LEU A 128 4.70 -2.51 -15.56
C LEU A 128 3.69 -3.61 -15.93
N TYR A 129 2.58 -3.73 -15.19
CA TYR A 129 1.51 -4.67 -15.54
C TYR A 129 0.87 -4.36 -16.89
N VAL A 130 0.58 -3.08 -17.17
CA VAL A 130 -0.01 -2.70 -18.47
C VAL A 130 0.96 -2.94 -19.63
N ILE A 131 2.27 -2.74 -19.41
CA ILE A 131 3.29 -3.05 -20.42
C ILE A 131 3.38 -4.56 -20.67
N SER A 132 3.29 -5.37 -19.61
CA SER A 132 3.47 -6.83 -19.69
C SER A 132 2.23 -7.57 -20.20
N TYR A 133 1.02 -7.12 -19.80
CA TYR A 133 -0.24 -7.83 -20.03
C TYR A 133 -1.23 -7.05 -20.93
N GLY A 134 -0.85 -5.85 -21.39
CA GLY A 134 -1.68 -4.99 -22.23
C GLY A 134 -2.69 -4.15 -21.44
N THR A 135 -3.39 -3.27 -22.17
CA THR A 135 -4.33 -2.30 -21.58
C THR A 135 -5.60 -2.93 -20.98
N GLY A 136 -5.90 -4.19 -21.31
CA GLY A 136 -7.07 -4.90 -20.78
C GLY A 136 -7.08 -5.04 -19.24
N VAL A 137 -5.90 -5.14 -18.62
CA VAL A 137 -5.77 -5.26 -17.16
C VAL A 137 -5.90 -3.91 -16.45
N SER A 138 -5.77 -2.79 -17.16
CA SER A 138 -5.67 -1.46 -16.55
C SER A 138 -6.94 -1.04 -15.80
N ILE A 139 -8.12 -1.39 -16.31
CA ILE A 139 -9.41 -1.03 -15.69
C ILE A 139 -9.59 -1.76 -14.36
N GLY A 140 -9.36 -3.07 -14.34
CA GLY A 140 -9.44 -3.86 -13.11
C GLY A 140 -8.47 -3.34 -12.04
N ARG A 141 -7.22 -3.09 -12.41
CA ARG A 141 -6.22 -2.54 -11.50
C ARG A 141 -6.53 -1.10 -11.04
N ALA A 142 -7.11 -0.28 -11.90
CA ALA A 142 -7.54 1.08 -11.55
C ALA A 142 -8.64 1.09 -10.49
N ILE A 143 -9.55 0.11 -10.54
CA ILE A 143 -10.71 0.02 -9.64
C ILE A 143 -10.37 -0.73 -8.34
N PHE A 144 -9.50 -1.72 -8.39
CA PHE A 144 -9.23 -2.61 -7.26
C PHE A 144 -7.82 -2.50 -6.70
N ALA A 145 -6.77 -2.64 -7.52
CA ALA A 145 -5.40 -2.68 -7.04
C ALA A 145 -4.92 -1.33 -6.48
N ILE A 146 -5.14 -0.23 -7.23
CA ILE A 146 -4.70 1.10 -6.78
C ILE A 146 -5.42 1.56 -5.52
N PRO A 147 -6.78 1.47 -5.39
CA PRO A 147 -7.45 1.72 -4.12
C PRO A 147 -7.00 0.77 -3.00
N GLY A 148 -6.75 -0.52 -3.30
CA GLY A 148 -6.20 -1.47 -2.35
C GLY A 148 -4.88 -1.00 -1.74
N HIS A 149 -3.90 -0.64 -2.58
CA HIS A 149 -2.62 -0.09 -2.09
C HIS A 149 -2.80 1.20 -1.26
N ALA A 150 -3.71 2.09 -1.65
CA ALA A 150 -4.03 3.27 -0.86
C ALA A 150 -4.58 2.88 0.52
N THR A 151 -5.47 1.90 0.57
CA THR A 151 -6.08 1.37 1.79
C THR A 151 -5.02 0.74 2.71
N PHE A 152 -4.10 -0.06 2.18
CA PHE A 152 -2.97 -0.61 2.94
C PHE A 152 -2.09 0.52 3.51
N GLY A 153 -1.83 1.55 2.70
CA GLY A 153 -1.14 2.77 3.14
C GLY A 153 -1.84 3.51 4.28
N VAL A 154 -3.17 3.57 4.27
CA VAL A 154 -3.95 4.18 5.36
C VAL A 154 -3.72 3.45 6.69
N PHE A 155 -3.78 2.11 6.70
CA PHE A 155 -3.54 1.34 7.91
C PHE A 155 -2.08 1.42 8.37
N MET A 156 -1.13 1.42 7.45
CA MET A 156 0.29 1.66 7.76
C MET A 156 0.49 3.02 8.43
N GLY A 157 -0.03 4.08 7.82
CA GLY A 157 0.10 5.45 8.32
C GLY A 157 -0.55 5.65 9.68
N TYR A 158 -1.73 5.06 9.89
CA TYR A 158 -2.42 5.07 11.19
C TYR A 158 -1.55 4.53 12.31
N TRP A 159 -0.91 3.37 12.12
CA TRP A 159 -0.07 2.77 13.13
C TRP A 159 1.28 3.50 13.29
N LEU A 160 1.84 4.08 12.21
CA LEU A 160 3.06 4.88 12.27
C LEU A 160 2.84 6.19 13.03
N SER A 161 1.69 6.84 12.90
CA SER A 161 1.33 8.02 13.67
C SER A 161 1.24 7.71 15.18
N ARG A 162 0.67 6.57 15.55
CA ARG A 162 0.66 6.11 16.94
C ARG A 162 2.05 5.77 17.44
N ALA A 163 2.86 5.13 16.60
CA ALA A 163 4.25 4.85 16.93
C ALA A 163 5.02 6.16 17.19
N LYS A 164 4.79 7.21 16.40
CA LYS A 164 5.41 8.52 16.56
C LYS A 164 5.00 9.17 17.87
N THR A 165 3.70 9.16 18.21
CA THR A 165 3.21 9.64 19.51
C THR A 165 3.93 8.95 20.68
N PHE A 166 4.03 7.61 20.64
CA PHE A 166 4.71 6.86 21.70
C PHE A 166 6.24 7.07 21.72
N TRP A 167 6.84 7.39 20.58
CA TRP A 167 8.25 7.76 20.51
C TRP A 167 8.51 9.10 21.21
N LEU A 168 7.66 10.09 21.01
CA LEU A 168 7.74 11.40 21.66
C LEU A 168 7.46 11.31 23.17
N ASP A 169 6.57 10.40 23.60
CA ASP A 169 6.28 10.10 25.01
C ASP A 169 7.36 9.22 25.70
N ASP A 170 8.47 8.87 25.02
CA ASP A 170 9.51 7.91 25.46
C ASP A 170 8.98 6.50 25.83
N LYS A 171 7.82 6.11 25.28
CA LYS A 171 7.19 4.79 25.48
C LYS A 171 7.70 3.75 24.46
N LYS A 172 8.96 3.36 24.56
CA LYS A 172 9.69 2.54 23.56
C LYS A 172 9.03 1.23 23.20
N ILE A 173 8.45 0.51 24.18
CA ILE A 173 7.78 -0.78 23.91
C ILE A 173 6.52 -0.56 23.05
N ARG A 174 5.67 0.40 23.42
CA ARG A 174 4.45 0.71 22.66
C ARG A 174 4.77 1.20 21.24
N MET A 175 5.80 2.04 21.11
CA MET A 175 6.31 2.46 19.80
C MET A 175 6.69 1.27 18.91
N ARG A 176 7.47 0.30 19.46
CA ARG A 176 7.88 -0.91 18.69
C ARG A 176 6.69 -1.76 18.28
N ILE A 177 5.72 -1.95 19.18
CA ILE A 177 4.47 -2.68 18.89
C ILE A 177 3.69 -1.99 17.76
N CYS A 178 3.53 -0.67 17.82
CA CYS A 178 2.84 0.06 16.74
C CYS A 178 3.60 -0.01 15.40
N LYS A 179 4.93 0.01 15.40
CA LYS A 179 5.73 -0.19 14.18
C LYS A 179 5.56 -1.61 13.60
N LEU A 180 5.45 -2.62 14.47
CA LEU A 180 5.15 -3.99 14.03
C LEU A 180 3.75 -4.07 13.41
N PHE A 181 2.74 -3.45 14.02
CA PHE A 181 1.38 -3.39 13.45
C PHE A 181 1.34 -2.56 12.15
N ALA A 182 2.18 -1.53 12.04
CA ALA A 182 2.28 -0.73 10.81
C ALA A 182 2.77 -1.53 9.60
N LEU A 183 3.50 -2.62 9.83
CA LEU A 183 3.91 -3.57 8.79
C LEU A 183 2.95 -4.76 8.73
N GLY A 184 2.67 -5.38 9.86
CA GLY A 184 1.95 -6.66 9.92
C GLY A 184 0.47 -6.56 9.52
N VAL A 185 -0.22 -5.46 9.89
CA VAL A 185 -1.63 -5.29 9.50
C VAL A 185 -1.77 -5.11 7.99
N PRO A 186 -1.08 -4.16 7.32
CA PRO A 186 -1.13 -4.06 5.86
C PRO A 186 -0.72 -5.36 5.16
N MET A 187 0.35 -6.03 5.61
CA MET A 187 0.79 -7.31 5.06
C MET A 187 -0.32 -8.37 5.08
N LEU A 188 -1.01 -8.53 6.20
CA LEU A 188 -2.06 -9.55 6.32
C LEU A 188 -3.28 -9.23 5.46
N ILE A 189 -3.72 -7.96 5.45
CA ILE A 189 -4.89 -7.57 4.64
C ILE A 189 -4.56 -7.58 3.14
N HIS A 190 -3.35 -7.20 2.75
CA HIS A 190 -2.86 -7.29 1.38
C HIS A 190 -2.72 -8.75 0.93
N GLY A 191 -2.01 -9.56 1.71
CA GLY A 191 -1.84 -10.98 1.39
C GLY A 191 -3.16 -11.75 1.28
N PHE A 192 -4.15 -11.42 2.13
CA PHE A 192 -5.48 -12.02 2.01
C PHE A 192 -6.24 -11.51 0.77
N TYR A 193 -6.04 -10.23 0.40
CA TYR A 193 -6.58 -9.65 -0.83
C TYR A 193 -6.08 -10.42 -2.06
N ASP A 194 -4.77 -10.62 -2.19
CA ASP A 194 -4.15 -11.32 -3.31
C ASP A 194 -4.46 -12.83 -3.28
N PHE A 195 -4.49 -13.44 -2.09
CA PHE A 195 -4.88 -14.83 -1.92
C PHE A 195 -6.28 -15.11 -2.48
N LEU A 196 -7.26 -14.24 -2.25
CA LEU A 196 -8.61 -14.40 -2.81
C LEU A 196 -8.66 -14.28 -4.35
N LEU A 197 -7.63 -13.70 -4.97
CA LEU A 197 -7.50 -13.56 -6.42
C LEU A 197 -6.61 -14.62 -7.05
N SER A 198 -5.95 -15.48 -6.26
CA SER A 198 -5.03 -16.49 -6.76
C SER A 198 -5.76 -17.60 -7.54
N ASP A 199 -5.05 -18.20 -8.51
CA ASP A 199 -5.60 -19.27 -9.35
C ASP A 199 -6.03 -20.50 -8.55
N GLN A 200 -5.29 -20.84 -7.48
CA GLN A 200 -5.59 -21.97 -6.59
C GLN A 200 -6.94 -21.78 -5.86
N VAL A 201 -7.31 -20.54 -5.58
CA VAL A 201 -8.56 -20.17 -4.89
C VAL A 201 -9.69 -19.90 -5.89
N ALA A 202 -9.38 -19.57 -7.15
CA ALA A 202 -10.37 -19.30 -8.19
C ALA A 202 -11.35 -20.47 -8.40
N ALA A 203 -10.89 -21.72 -8.22
CA ALA A 203 -11.71 -22.92 -8.30
C ALA A 203 -12.78 -23.02 -7.21
N LEU A 204 -12.65 -22.27 -6.10
CA LEU A 204 -13.61 -22.25 -4.98
C LEU A 204 -14.74 -21.25 -5.17
N ASP A 205 -14.77 -20.51 -6.29
CA ASP A 205 -15.75 -19.45 -6.62
C ASP A 205 -15.97 -18.41 -5.50
N LEU A 206 -14.88 -17.97 -4.88
CA LEU A 206 -14.89 -16.99 -3.78
C LEU A 206 -14.96 -15.53 -4.24
N ARG A 207 -15.40 -15.27 -5.50
CA ARG A 207 -15.51 -13.89 -6.04
C ARG A 207 -16.40 -13.00 -5.18
N SER A 208 -17.52 -13.51 -4.69
CA SER A 208 -18.41 -12.75 -3.80
C SER A 208 -17.72 -12.39 -2.49
N VAL A 209 -16.89 -13.29 -1.94
CA VAL A 209 -16.09 -13.03 -0.72
C VAL A 209 -15.09 -11.91 -0.99
N PHE A 210 -14.39 -11.94 -2.14
CA PHE A 210 -13.47 -10.87 -2.53
C PHE A 210 -14.16 -9.51 -2.60
N PHE A 211 -15.31 -9.38 -3.27
CA PHE A 211 -16.02 -8.11 -3.35
C PHE A 211 -16.50 -7.60 -2.00
N ILE A 212 -17.05 -8.48 -1.15
CA ILE A 212 -17.46 -8.11 0.21
C ILE A 212 -16.24 -7.65 1.01
N TYR A 213 -15.13 -8.37 0.91
CA TYR A 213 -13.89 -8.03 1.59
C TYR A 213 -13.37 -6.64 1.20
N VAL A 214 -13.30 -6.34 -0.11
CA VAL A 214 -12.83 -5.03 -0.61
C VAL A 214 -13.74 -3.90 -0.12
N ILE A 215 -15.06 -4.08 -0.21
CA ILE A 215 -16.04 -3.07 0.26
C ILE A 215 -15.86 -2.79 1.75
N LEU A 216 -15.73 -3.83 2.57
CA LEU A 216 -15.51 -3.67 4.01
C LEU A 216 -14.16 -3.00 4.30
N LEU A 217 -13.12 -3.39 3.60
CA LEU A 217 -11.78 -2.87 3.76
C LEU A 217 -11.72 -1.36 3.45
N ASP A 218 -12.29 -0.96 2.31
CA ASP A 218 -12.35 0.45 1.90
C ASP A 218 -13.25 1.27 2.83
N PHE A 219 -14.35 0.69 3.31
CA PHE A 219 -15.19 1.33 4.31
C PHE A 219 -14.43 1.59 5.62
N PHE A 220 -13.67 0.62 6.12
CA PHE A 220 -12.87 0.80 7.33
C PHE A 220 -11.74 1.81 7.11
N ALA A 221 -11.05 1.79 5.97
CA ALA A 221 -10.04 2.77 5.64
C ALA A 221 -10.62 4.19 5.60
N TRP A 222 -11.77 4.36 4.96
CA TRP A 222 -12.48 5.64 4.94
C TRP A 222 -12.87 6.11 6.37
N ARG A 223 -13.30 5.18 7.24
CA ARG A 223 -13.57 5.49 8.66
C ARG A 223 -12.32 5.95 9.40
N VAL A 224 -11.18 5.28 9.17
CA VAL A 224 -9.87 5.67 9.75
C VAL A 224 -9.47 7.05 9.27
N ILE A 225 -9.48 7.31 7.96
CA ILE A 225 -9.18 8.63 7.38
C ILE A 225 -10.05 9.70 8.04
N LYS A 226 -11.37 9.48 8.08
CA LYS A 226 -12.32 10.45 8.63
C LYS A 226 -12.13 10.70 10.12
N HIS A 227 -11.77 9.66 10.88
CA HIS A 227 -11.48 9.78 12.31
C HIS A 227 -10.21 10.58 12.54
N GLU A 228 -9.09 10.19 11.92
CA GLU A 228 -7.80 10.86 12.11
C GLU A 228 -7.85 12.32 11.63
N PHE A 229 -8.48 12.59 10.48
CA PHE A 229 -8.72 13.96 10.02
C PHE A 229 -9.51 14.82 11.02
N ARG A 230 -10.59 14.28 11.64
CA ARG A 230 -11.43 15.05 12.58
C ARG A 230 -10.76 15.26 13.93
N THR A 231 -9.96 14.31 14.37
CA THR A 231 -9.28 14.31 15.67
C THR A 231 -7.80 14.67 15.55
N ASP A 232 -7.42 15.18 14.37
CA ASP A 232 -6.05 15.52 14.07
C ASP A 232 -5.49 16.54 15.04
N ARG A 233 -4.29 16.26 15.52
CA ARG A 233 -3.56 17.07 16.48
C ARG A 233 -2.06 16.94 16.31
N MET A 234 -1.34 17.96 16.69
CA MET A 234 0.12 17.93 16.77
C MET A 234 0.57 16.74 17.64
N LEU A 235 1.63 16.10 17.21
CA LEU A 235 2.27 14.95 17.84
C LEU A 235 3.15 15.37 19.02
#